data_c0e82280b4d96325fcff446b8909d666
#
_entry.id   c0e82280b4d96325fcff446b8909d666
#
_cell.length_a   1.000
_cell.length_b   1.000
_cell.length_c   1.000
_cell.angle_alpha   90.00
_cell.angle_beta   90.00
_cell.angle_gamma   90.00
#
_symmetry.space_group_name_H-M   'P 1'
#
loop_
_entity.id
_entity.type
_entity.pdbx_description
1 polymer ?
#
loop_
_entity_poly.entity_id
_entity_poly.type
_entity_poly.pdbx_seq_one_letter_code
_entity_poly.pdbx_strand_id
1 'polypeptide(L)'
;MPIKKTDIPVDINARRIINGADADVIQLSPMKHKFAWEAYNSGNANHWLPTEINMQIDVEQWRTPGVLTEEEVHAFKTVLGFFTTADSIAANNIVIAMYRHITSPECRMYLLRQAYEEAIHTHAYQYIVETLGLDEGEIFNMYRRVGAIYDKASFILSFNEGIFNPEFKTGTFEADQKFLENIVVFSLIMEGIFFYSAFAVIFGFQRQKKMVGSAEQIQYIMRDESQHLNFGINLINTIKEEQPELWTPEFQQHVIDLVKEGARLEYTFAQTVFPKGIFGMNAEGFQQYIEHIADRRLQRVGLPAQFNVANPFPWMSEAVDLSKEKNFFETRVTEYQVGGTLDW
;
A
#
# COMPACT_ATOMS: atom_id res chain seq x y z
N MET A 1 23.45 -12.73 16.87
CA MET A 1 24.18 -13.50 17.91
C MET A 1 24.42 -14.92 17.43
N PRO A 2 25.51 -15.63 17.80
CA PRO A 2 25.65 -17.02 17.40
C PRO A 2 24.55 -17.88 18.05
N ILE A 3 23.98 -18.79 17.25
CA ILE A 3 22.94 -19.72 17.72
C ILE A 3 23.55 -20.58 18.81
N LYS A 4 22.93 -20.56 20.00
CA LYS A 4 23.37 -21.44 21.13
C LYS A 4 22.58 -22.76 21.00
N LYS A 5 23.33 -23.88 21.03
CA LYS A 5 22.69 -25.19 21.10
C LYS A 5 21.96 -25.31 22.45
N THR A 6 20.66 -25.58 22.40
CA THR A 6 19.80 -25.77 23.58
C THR A 6 18.69 -26.75 23.25
N ASP A 7 18.30 -27.52 24.24
CA ASP A 7 17.14 -28.43 24.16
C ASP A 7 15.85 -27.75 24.73
N ILE A 8 15.94 -26.45 25.09
CA ILE A 8 14.79 -25.70 25.60
C ILE A 8 13.86 -25.38 24.40
N PRO A 9 12.57 -25.75 24.48
CA PRO A 9 11.59 -25.40 23.44
C PRO A 9 11.48 -23.89 23.26
N VAL A 10 11.13 -23.44 22.03
CA VAL A 10 10.85 -22.02 21.76
C VAL A 10 9.63 -21.61 22.57
N ASP A 11 9.80 -20.60 23.43
CA ASP A 11 8.67 -19.99 24.13
C ASP A 11 7.92 -19.05 23.16
N ILE A 12 6.71 -19.45 22.77
CA ILE A 12 5.85 -18.64 21.89
C ILE A 12 5.47 -17.30 22.55
N ASN A 13 5.38 -17.23 23.87
CA ASN A 13 5.03 -16.01 24.59
C ASN A 13 6.16 -14.98 24.56
N ALA A 14 7.40 -15.40 24.35
CA ALA A 14 8.54 -14.51 24.19
C ALA A 14 8.63 -13.89 22.79
N ARG A 15 7.83 -14.37 21.82
CA ARG A 15 7.77 -13.76 20.48
C ARG A 15 6.98 -12.46 20.53
N ARG A 16 7.52 -11.45 19.86
CA ARG A 16 6.91 -10.12 19.70
C ARG A 16 7.12 -9.64 18.27
N ILE A 17 6.32 -8.66 17.85
CA ILE A 17 6.51 -7.98 16.57
C ILE A 17 7.89 -7.32 16.53
N ILE A 18 8.22 -6.54 17.58
CA ILE A 18 9.53 -5.90 17.78
C ILE A 18 10.12 -6.34 19.12
N ASN A 19 11.44 -6.33 19.23
CA ASN A 19 12.17 -6.68 20.46
C ASN A 19 11.88 -8.09 20.99
N GLY A 20 11.37 -8.98 20.15
CA GLY A 20 11.21 -10.39 20.48
C GLY A 20 12.54 -11.15 20.41
N ALA A 21 12.51 -12.42 20.86
CA ALA A 21 13.65 -13.31 20.69
C ALA A 21 13.87 -13.56 19.19
N ASP A 22 14.98 -13.03 18.66
CA ASP A 22 15.41 -13.23 17.28
C ASP A 22 16.61 -14.19 17.24
N ALA A 23 16.50 -15.24 16.45
CA ALA A 23 17.56 -16.23 16.25
C ALA A 23 18.26 -16.10 14.88
N ASP A 24 18.05 -15.01 14.15
CA ASP A 24 18.47 -14.84 12.75
C ASP A 24 18.00 -15.98 11.81
N VAL A 25 16.98 -16.72 12.25
CA VAL A 25 16.37 -17.83 11.52
C VAL A 25 14.86 -17.63 11.48
N ILE A 26 14.28 -17.73 10.30
CA ILE A 26 12.81 -17.70 10.14
C ILE A 26 12.24 -19.03 10.63
N GLN A 27 12.04 -19.16 11.93
CA GLN A 27 11.40 -20.31 12.54
C GLN A 27 9.90 -20.02 12.73
N LEU A 28 9.05 -20.55 11.85
CA LEU A 28 7.61 -20.30 11.89
C LEU A 28 6.91 -21.01 13.05
N SER A 29 7.27 -22.25 13.35
CA SER A 29 6.58 -23.04 14.38
C SER A 29 7.29 -22.98 15.72
N PRO A 30 6.53 -22.80 16.82
CA PRO A 30 5.09 -22.52 16.92
C PRO A 30 4.78 -21.08 16.45
N MET A 31 3.59 -20.87 15.81
CA MET A 31 3.17 -19.58 15.29
C MET A 31 2.43 -18.75 16.34
N LYS A 32 2.78 -17.46 16.48
CA LYS A 32 2.06 -16.48 17.30
C LYS A 32 1.22 -15.52 16.44
N HIS A 33 1.81 -14.93 15.41
CA HIS A 33 1.19 -13.87 14.59
C HIS A 33 0.56 -14.46 13.31
N LYS A 34 -0.52 -15.25 13.48
CA LYS A 34 -1.17 -15.98 12.39
C LYS A 34 -1.69 -15.09 11.28
N PHE A 35 -2.11 -13.85 11.60
CA PHE A 35 -2.56 -12.89 10.60
C PHE A 35 -1.52 -12.63 9.50
N ALA A 36 -0.23 -12.62 9.87
CA ALA A 36 0.85 -12.43 8.91
C ALA A 36 1.05 -13.65 8.01
N TRP A 37 0.90 -14.85 8.55
CA TRP A 37 0.94 -16.10 7.77
C TRP A 37 -0.25 -16.20 6.81
N GLU A 38 -1.43 -15.81 7.23
CA GLU A 38 -2.63 -15.74 6.40
C GLU A 38 -2.44 -14.72 5.27
N ALA A 39 -1.88 -13.52 5.57
CA ALA A 39 -1.53 -12.53 4.57
C ALA A 39 -0.51 -13.06 3.55
N TYR A 40 0.54 -13.76 4.00
CA TYR A 40 1.53 -14.38 3.13
C TYR A 40 0.89 -15.39 2.16
N ASN A 41 0.02 -16.26 2.66
CA ASN A 41 -0.66 -17.24 1.81
C ASN A 41 -1.64 -16.58 0.83
N SER A 42 -2.37 -15.55 1.27
CA SER A 42 -3.27 -14.77 0.41
C SER A 42 -2.51 -14.07 -0.71
N GLY A 43 -1.39 -13.41 -0.39
CA GLY A 43 -0.54 -12.77 -1.41
C GLY A 43 -0.02 -13.76 -2.45
N ASN A 44 0.38 -14.97 -2.02
CA ASN A 44 0.82 -16.01 -2.96
C ASN A 44 -0.32 -16.51 -3.86
N ALA A 45 -1.53 -16.68 -3.31
CA ALA A 45 -2.70 -17.10 -4.07
C ALA A 45 -3.15 -16.03 -5.09
N ASN A 46 -2.90 -14.75 -4.77
CA ASN A 46 -3.27 -13.59 -5.59
C ASN A 46 -2.16 -13.14 -6.56
N HIS A 47 -1.14 -13.93 -6.78
CA HIS A 47 -0.04 -13.57 -7.68
C HIS A 47 -0.52 -13.31 -9.11
N TRP A 48 -0.05 -12.22 -9.70
CA TRP A 48 -0.36 -11.79 -11.06
C TRP A 48 0.86 -11.14 -11.73
N LEU A 49 0.80 -10.98 -13.05
CA LEU A 49 1.83 -10.29 -13.83
C LEU A 49 1.19 -9.21 -14.72
N PRO A 50 1.81 -8.03 -14.85
CA PRO A 50 1.29 -6.93 -15.66
C PRO A 50 1.02 -7.31 -17.12
N THR A 51 1.83 -8.19 -17.68
CA THR A 51 1.72 -8.66 -19.07
C THR A 51 0.52 -9.58 -19.35
N GLU A 52 -0.20 -10.00 -18.31
CA GLU A 52 -1.43 -10.79 -18.45
C GLU A 52 -2.63 -9.92 -18.84
N ILE A 53 -2.51 -8.58 -18.70
CA ILE A 53 -3.59 -7.62 -18.90
C ILE A 53 -3.49 -6.99 -20.29
N ASN A 54 -4.60 -7.02 -21.04
CA ASN A 54 -4.67 -6.47 -22.38
C ASN A 54 -4.83 -4.94 -22.37
N MET A 55 -3.85 -4.24 -22.95
CA MET A 55 -3.80 -2.79 -23.03
C MET A 55 -4.23 -2.21 -24.39
N GLN A 56 -4.72 -3.04 -25.32
CA GLN A 56 -4.99 -2.59 -26.70
C GLN A 56 -5.99 -1.45 -26.77
N ILE A 57 -7.08 -1.52 -25.99
CA ILE A 57 -8.10 -0.46 -25.95
C ILE A 57 -7.50 0.85 -25.45
N ASP A 58 -6.63 0.80 -24.44
CA ASP A 58 -5.98 1.96 -23.87
C ASP A 58 -5.05 2.62 -24.90
N VAL A 59 -4.29 1.81 -25.65
CA VAL A 59 -3.41 2.29 -26.74
C VAL A 59 -4.22 2.98 -27.83
N GLU A 60 -5.34 2.41 -28.26
CA GLU A 60 -6.23 2.99 -29.26
C GLU A 60 -6.82 4.31 -28.75
N GLN A 61 -7.32 4.35 -27.52
CA GLN A 61 -7.87 5.57 -26.91
C GLN A 61 -6.80 6.66 -26.75
N TRP A 62 -5.61 6.29 -26.31
CA TRP A 62 -4.51 7.23 -26.11
C TRP A 62 -4.04 7.89 -27.39
N ARG A 63 -4.01 7.13 -28.50
CA ARG A 63 -3.56 7.59 -29.80
C ARG A 63 -4.62 8.31 -30.64
N THR A 64 -5.90 8.14 -30.31
CA THR A 64 -7.02 8.72 -31.09
C THR A 64 -7.33 10.14 -30.60
N PRO A 65 -7.11 11.16 -31.43
CA PRO A 65 -7.38 12.56 -31.06
C PRO A 65 -8.85 12.75 -30.62
N GLY A 66 -9.03 13.45 -29.51
CA GLY A 66 -10.35 13.82 -28.99
C GLY A 66 -11.08 12.73 -28.18
N VAL A 67 -10.52 11.53 -28.02
CA VAL A 67 -11.06 10.49 -27.11
C VAL A 67 -10.78 10.87 -25.66
N LEU A 68 -9.57 11.33 -25.36
CA LEU A 68 -9.20 11.89 -24.06
C LEU A 68 -9.07 13.42 -24.21
N THR A 69 -9.60 14.16 -23.24
CA THR A 69 -9.38 15.61 -23.15
C THR A 69 -7.99 15.90 -22.59
N GLU A 70 -7.54 17.15 -22.71
CA GLU A 70 -6.26 17.58 -22.15
C GLU A 70 -6.24 17.41 -20.62
N GLU A 71 -7.35 17.69 -19.95
CA GLU A 71 -7.52 17.53 -18.52
C GLU A 71 -7.47 16.05 -18.09
N GLU A 72 -8.05 15.15 -18.89
CA GLU A 72 -7.98 13.71 -18.65
C GLU A 72 -6.56 13.19 -18.82
N VAL A 73 -5.86 13.58 -19.88
CA VAL A 73 -4.46 13.23 -20.11
C VAL A 73 -3.58 13.72 -18.96
N HIS A 74 -3.80 14.98 -18.53
CA HIS A 74 -3.06 15.57 -17.40
C HIS A 74 -3.30 14.78 -16.11
N ALA A 75 -4.55 14.49 -15.76
CA ALA A 75 -4.90 13.74 -14.55
C ALA A 75 -4.29 12.33 -14.56
N PHE A 76 -4.41 11.61 -15.68
CA PHE A 76 -3.86 10.27 -15.82
C PHE A 76 -2.33 10.25 -15.64
N LYS A 77 -1.60 11.12 -16.35
CA LYS A 77 -0.14 11.23 -16.24
C LYS A 77 0.30 11.61 -14.82
N THR A 78 -0.38 12.57 -14.20
CA THR A 78 -0.02 13.06 -12.86
C THR A 78 -0.17 11.95 -11.81
N VAL A 79 -1.25 11.17 -11.89
CA VAL A 79 -1.47 10.04 -10.98
C VAL A 79 -0.46 8.92 -11.24
N LEU A 80 -0.18 8.61 -12.51
CA LEU A 80 0.83 7.60 -12.86
C LEU A 80 2.22 8.00 -12.34
N GLY A 81 2.61 9.28 -12.48
CA GLY A 81 3.86 9.81 -11.94
C GLY A 81 3.94 9.77 -10.39
N PHE A 82 2.80 9.89 -9.71
CA PHE A 82 2.74 9.64 -8.26
C PHE A 82 2.98 8.17 -7.93
N PHE A 83 2.30 7.23 -8.58
CA PHE A 83 2.44 5.80 -8.33
C PHE A 83 3.88 5.32 -8.51
N THR A 84 4.54 5.68 -9.62
CA THR A 84 5.93 5.28 -9.89
C THR A 84 6.90 5.69 -8.77
N THR A 85 6.59 6.77 -8.07
CA THR A 85 7.39 7.27 -6.93
C THR A 85 7.04 6.55 -5.64
N ALA A 86 5.75 6.39 -5.37
CA ALA A 86 5.26 5.89 -4.08
C ALA A 86 5.67 4.44 -3.83
N ASP A 87 5.48 3.53 -4.79
CA ASP A 87 5.84 2.11 -4.63
C ASP A 87 7.35 1.90 -4.51
N SER A 88 8.15 2.75 -5.15
CA SER A 88 9.61 2.74 -4.95
C SER A 88 9.99 3.11 -3.51
N ILE A 89 9.30 4.08 -2.90
CA ILE A 89 9.49 4.44 -1.49
C ILE A 89 9.00 3.30 -0.59
N ALA A 90 7.87 2.67 -0.94
CA ALA A 90 7.30 1.53 -0.23
C ALA A 90 8.27 0.35 -0.16
N ALA A 91 8.75 -0.12 -1.30
CA ALA A 91 9.72 -1.21 -1.40
C ALA A 91 10.97 -0.96 -0.54
N ASN A 92 11.53 0.24 -0.62
CA ASN A 92 12.71 0.61 0.18
C ASN A 92 12.40 0.64 1.68
N ASN A 93 11.25 1.17 2.09
CA ASN A 93 10.86 1.20 3.50
C ASN A 93 10.67 -0.22 4.07
N ILE A 94 10.03 -1.11 3.32
CA ILE A 94 9.84 -2.50 3.73
C ILE A 94 11.19 -3.19 3.98
N VAL A 95 12.12 -3.10 3.02
CA VAL A 95 13.38 -3.84 3.05
C VAL A 95 14.39 -3.22 4.01
N ILE A 96 14.54 -1.89 4.01
CA ILE A 96 15.61 -1.20 4.75
C ILE A 96 15.18 -0.86 6.17
N ALA A 97 13.91 -0.43 6.38
CA ALA A 97 13.40 -0.06 7.70
C ALA A 97 12.66 -1.21 8.39
N MET A 98 11.53 -1.65 7.82
CA MET A 98 10.63 -2.55 8.54
C MET A 98 11.22 -3.94 8.78
N TYR A 99 11.70 -4.61 7.73
CA TYR A 99 12.21 -5.99 7.83
C TYR A 99 13.30 -6.16 8.86
N ARG A 100 14.18 -5.17 8.98
CA ARG A 100 15.32 -5.19 9.89
C ARG A 100 14.92 -5.20 11.37
N HIS A 101 13.83 -4.51 11.72
CA HIS A 101 13.43 -4.29 13.12
C HIS A 101 12.27 -5.20 13.55
N ILE A 102 11.57 -5.80 12.60
CA ILE A 102 10.55 -6.81 12.89
C ILE A 102 11.24 -8.12 13.30
N THR A 103 10.89 -8.64 14.48
CA THR A 103 11.47 -9.90 15.01
C THR A 103 10.53 -11.10 14.86
N SER A 104 9.24 -10.88 14.57
CA SER A 104 8.27 -11.94 14.28
C SER A 104 8.61 -12.66 12.96
N PRO A 105 8.85 -13.98 12.97
CA PRO A 105 9.19 -14.71 11.75
C PRO A 105 8.04 -14.74 10.74
N GLU A 106 6.78 -14.81 11.21
CA GLU A 106 5.60 -14.77 10.35
C GLU A 106 5.49 -13.41 9.63
N CYS A 107 5.73 -12.31 10.35
CA CYS A 107 5.70 -10.97 9.78
C CYS A 107 6.86 -10.76 8.80
N ARG A 108 8.05 -11.27 9.08
CA ARG A 108 9.18 -11.24 8.14
C ARG A 108 8.87 -11.98 6.84
N MET A 109 8.20 -13.15 6.90
CA MET A 109 7.77 -13.86 5.69
C MET A 109 6.82 -13.02 4.83
N TYR A 110 5.85 -12.36 5.46
CA TYR A 110 4.94 -11.52 4.69
C TYR A 110 5.63 -10.26 4.15
N LEU A 111 6.51 -9.61 4.90
CA LEU A 111 7.26 -8.44 4.40
C LEU A 111 8.10 -8.76 3.15
N LEU A 112 8.66 -9.97 3.05
CA LEU A 112 9.34 -10.41 1.81
C LEU A 112 8.35 -10.54 0.64
N ARG A 113 7.15 -11.04 0.91
CA ARG A 113 6.09 -11.12 -0.11
C ARG A 113 5.60 -9.74 -0.50
N GLN A 114 5.33 -8.86 0.46
CA GLN A 114 4.92 -7.47 0.22
C GLN A 114 5.97 -6.73 -0.62
N ALA A 115 7.25 -6.81 -0.28
CA ALA A 115 8.33 -6.19 -1.07
C ALA A 115 8.38 -6.70 -2.51
N TYR A 116 8.03 -7.98 -2.74
CA TYR A 116 7.91 -8.53 -4.09
C TYR A 116 6.68 -7.98 -4.82
N GLU A 117 5.56 -7.80 -4.14
CA GLU A 117 4.35 -7.17 -4.71
C GLU A 117 4.64 -5.73 -5.15
N GLU A 118 5.38 -4.94 -4.38
CA GLU A 118 5.83 -3.60 -4.78
C GLU A 118 6.69 -3.61 -6.07
N ALA A 119 7.49 -4.66 -6.26
CA ALA A 119 8.23 -4.81 -7.51
C ALA A 119 7.31 -5.14 -8.70
N ILE A 120 6.23 -5.90 -8.50
CA ILE A 120 5.18 -6.14 -9.51
C ILE A 120 4.44 -4.84 -9.83
N HIS A 121 4.10 -4.02 -8.83
CA HIS A 121 3.45 -2.72 -9.02
C HIS A 121 4.33 -1.78 -9.85
N THR A 122 5.61 -1.67 -9.50
CA THR A 122 6.60 -0.90 -10.29
C THR A 122 6.66 -1.39 -11.74
N HIS A 123 6.68 -2.70 -11.97
CA HIS A 123 6.63 -3.29 -13.30
C HIS A 123 5.31 -2.96 -14.03
N ALA A 124 4.18 -2.92 -13.33
CA ALA A 124 2.89 -2.54 -13.92
C ALA A 124 2.91 -1.10 -14.45
N TYR A 125 3.47 -0.16 -13.70
CA TYR A 125 3.59 1.23 -14.17
C TYR A 125 4.55 1.36 -15.35
N GLN A 126 5.68 0.66 -15.32
CA GLN A 126 6.58 0.61 -16.48
C GLN A 126 5.86 0.06 -17.70
N TYR A 127 5.11 -1.03 -17.55
CA TYR A 127 4.35 -1.65 -18.62
C TYR A 127 3.28 -0.70 -19.20
N ILE A 128 2.58 0.07 -18.35
CA ILE A 128 1.62 1.09 -18.79
C ILE A 128 2.35 2.19 -19.60
N VAL A 129 3.46 2.73 -19.08
CA VAL A 129 4.24 3.80 -19.71
C VAL A 129 4.74 3.37 -21.09
N GLU A 130 5.36 2.21 -21.19
CA GLU A 130 5.89 1.66 -22.45
C GLU A 130 4.78 1.37 -23.46
N THR A 131 3.71 0.72 -23.03
CA THR A 131 2.62 0.30 -23.93
C THR A 131 1.87 1.49 -24.52
N LEU A 132 1.64 2.53 -23.72
CA LEU A 132 1.02 3.77 -24.19
C LEU A 132 1.98 4.64 -25.01
N GLY A 133 3.29 4.40 -24.93
CA GLY A 133 4.32 5.21 -25.57
C GLY A 133 4.49 6.58 -24.91
N LEU A 134 4.37 6.65 -23.58
CA LEU A 134 4.59 7.87 -22.81
C LEU A 134 6.08 8.18 -22.74
N ASP A 135 6.42 9.45 -22.52
CA ASP A 135 7.80 9.84 -22.22
C ASP A 135 8.17 9.38 -20.80
N GLU A 136 9.02 8.36 -20.72
CA GLU A 136 9.49 7.79 -19.45
C GLU A 136 10.16 8.86 -18.58
N GLY A 137 10.96 9.73 -19.18
CA GLY A 137 11.62 10.83 -18.49
C GLY A 137 10.64 11.86 -17.93
N GLU A 138 9.49 12.08 -18.58
CA GLU A 138 8.40 12.91 -18.06
C GLU A 138 7.78 12.25 -16.82
N ILE A 139 7.33 10.99 -16.94
CA ILE A 139 6.55 10.29 -15.90
C ILE A 139 7.42 10.03 -14.65
N PHE A 140 8.57 9.35 -14.83
CA PHE A 140 9.41 8.93 -13.69
C PHE A 140 10.16 10.08 -13.00
N ASN A 141 10.18 11.29 -13.57
CA ASN A 141 10.74 12.49 -12.91
C ASN A 141 9.67 13.42 -12.32
N MET A 142 8.39 13.05 -12.31
CA MET A 142 7.33 13.92 -11.77
C MET A 142 7.53 14.25 -10.29
N TYR A 143 8.09 13.33 -9.49
CA TYR A 143 8.41 13.59 -8.08
C TYR A 143 9.39 14.75 -7.85
N ARG A 144 10.13 15.16 -8.87
CA ARG A 144 11.05 16.32 -8.83
C ARG A 144 10.45 17.59 -9.45
N ARG A 145 9.42 17.46 -10.29
CA ARG A 145 8.88 18.55 -11.11
C ARG A 145 7.50 19.01 -10.65
N VAL A 146 6.71 18.12 -10.09
CA VAL A 146 5.34 18.38 -9.61
C VAL A 146 5.38 18.58 -8.11
N GLY A 147 5.20 19.82 -7.65
CA GLY A 147 5.36 20.20 -6.24
C GLY A 147 4.53 19.32 -5.29
N ALA A 148 3.28 19.05 -5.63
CA ALA A 148 2.41 18.20 -4.80
C ALA A 148 2.90 16.75 -4.66
N ILE A 149 3.53 16.17 -5.71
CA ILE A 149 4.15 14.83 -5.62
C ILE A 149 5.43 14.91 -4.79
N TYR A 150 6.24 15.92 -4.99
CA TYR A 150 7.45 16.17 -4.21
C TYR A 150 7.14 16.30 -2.71
N ASP A 151 6.11 17.07 -2.35
CA ASP A 151 5.74 17.31 -0.96
C ASP A 151 5.26 16.01 -0.29
N LYS A 152 4.44 15.20 -0.97
CA LYS A 152 4.00 13.88 -0.48
C LYS A 152 5.19 12.94 -0.30
N ALA A 153 6.07 12.84 -1.28
CA ALA A 153 7.27 11.99 -1.20
C ALA A 153 8.21 12.44 -0.08
N SER A 154 8.45 13.75 0.05
CA SER A 154 9.30 14.33 1.09
C SER A 154 8.72 14.09 2.49
N PHE A 155 7.40 14.21 2.64
CA PHE A 155 6.72 13.91 3.90
C PHE A 155 6.99 12.46 4.33
N ILE A 156 6.75 11.47 3.45
CA ILE A 156 6.99 10.05 3.78
C ILE A 156 8.47 9.80 4.07
N LEU A 157 9.37 10.32 3.24
CA LEU A 157 10.82 10.10 3.38
C LEU A 157 11.39 10.68 4.67
N SER A 158 10.80 11.76 5.22
CA SER A 158 11.24 12.35 6.49
C SER A 158 11.12 11.38 7.68
N PHE A 159 10.18 10.45 7.64
CA PHE A 159 9.99 9.41 8.66
C PHE A 159 10.93 8.21 8.48
N ASN A 160 11.56 8.08 7.33
CA ASN A 160 12.61 7.09 7.09
C ASN A 160 13.97 7.60 7.60
N GLU A 161 14.13 8.93 7.71
CA GLU A 161 15.36 9.53 8.19
C GLU A 161 15.69 9.07 9.61
N GLY A 162 16.88 8.56 9.80
CA GLY A 162 17.32 7.96 11.05
C GLY A 162 16.99 6.49 11.22
N ILE A 163 15.85 5.96 10.72
CA ILE A 163 15.56 4.51 10.73
C ILE A 163 16.41 3.78 9.69
N PHE A 164 16.67 4.40 8.55
CA PHE A 164 17.59 3.87 7.54
C PHE A 164 19.06 3.88 8.00
N ASN A 165 19.39 4.62 9.06
CA ASN A 165 20.73 4.58 9.62
C ASN A 165 21.06 3.15 10.11
N PRO A 166 22.18 2.53 9.67
CA PRO A 166 22.59 1.21 10.11
C PRO A 166 22.74 1.07 11.63
N GLU A 167 23.01 2.15 12.34
CA GLU A 167 23.16 2.17 13.80
C GLU A 167 21.82 2.28 14.55
N PHE A 168 20.72 2.60 13.87
CA PHE A 168 19.41 2.63 14.51
C PHE A 168 19.01 1.23 14.97
N LYS A 169 18.53 1.13 16.21
CA LYS A 169 18.06 -0.13 16.81
C LYS A 169 16.85 0.14 17.68
N THR A 170 15.86 -0.71 17.59
CA THR A 170 14.78 -0.81 18.56
C THR A 170 15.27 -1.33 19.90
N GLY A 171 14.51 -1.15 20.98
CA GLY A 171 14.81 -1.62 22.33
C GLY A 171 14.88 -0.52 23.39
N THR A 172 14.66 0.75 23.02
CA THR A 172 14.35 1.84 23.95
C THR A 172 13.00 2.42 23.62
N PHE A 173 12.35 3.05 24.59
CA PHE A 173 11.03 3.65 24.41
C PHE A 173 11.00 4.61 23.20
N GLU A 174 11.97 5.48 23.07
CA GLU A 174 12.06 6.49 22.01
C GLU A 174 12.27 5.86 20.63
N ALA A 175 13.13 4.84 20.55
CA ALA A 175 13.40 4.14 19.29
C ALA A 175 12.20 3.28 18.85
N ASP A 176 11.57 2.61 19.80
CA ASP A 176 10.39 1.78 19.54
C ASP A 176 9.21 2.63 19.10
N GLN A 177 8.98 3.79 19.75
CA GLN A 177 7.94 4.73 19.38
C GLN A 177 8.21 5.37 18.00
N LYS A 178 9.48 5.73 17.71
CA LYS A 178 9.88 6.23 16.38
C LYS A 178 9.67 5.18 15.29
N PHE A 179 9.92 3.92 15.57
CA PHE A 179 9.67 2.84 14.63
C PHE A 179 8.16 2.60 14.43
N LEU A 180 7.37 2.65 15.50
CA LEU A 180 5.90 2.58 15.42
C LEU A 180 5.33 3.75 14.61
N GLU A 181 5.87 4.97 14.76
CA GLU A 181 5.52 6.13 13.93
C GLU A 181 5.77 5.87 12.44
N ASN A 182 6.91 5.29 12.09
CA ASN A 182 7.21 4.91 10.70
C ASN A 182 6.18 3.92 10.16
N ILE A 183 5.80 2.88 10.92
CA ILE A 183 4.76 1.92 10.51
C ILE A 183 3.43 2.63 10.32
N VAL A 184 3.05 3.57 11.20
CA VAL A 184 1.81 4.36 11.11
C VAL A 184 1.80 5.19 9.83
N VAL A 185 2.85 5.96 9.56
CA VAL A 185 2.93 6.83 8.37
C VAL A 185 2.91 6.01 7.09
N PHE A 186 3.67 4.93 7.06
CA PHE A 186 3.72 4.03 5.91
C PHE A 186 2.36 3.38 5.64
N SER A 187 1.78 2.72 6.65
CA SER A 187 0.57 1.92 6.43
C SER A 187 -0.71 2.75 6.37
N LEU A 188 -0.90 3.73 7.28
CA LEU A 188 -2.17 4.47 7.32
C LEU A 188 -2.20 5.62 6.32
N ILE A 189 -1.07 6.31 6.09
CA ILE A 189 -1.05 7.51 5.25
C ILE A 189 -0.67 7.15 3.82
N MET A 190 0.47 6.51 3.60
CA MET A 190 0.92 6.20 2.24
C MET A 190 0.03 5.15 1.59
N GLU A 191 -0.05 3.95 2.15
CA GLU A 191 -0.85 2.85 1.60
C GLU A 191 -2.36 3.08 1.84
N GLY A 192 -2.74 3.67 3.00
CA GLY A 192 -4.13 3.81 3.41
C GLY A 192 -4.86 5.03 2.88
N ILE A 193 -4.17 6.14 2.56
CA ILE A 193 -4.77 7.39 2.09
C ILE A 193 -4.27 7.75 0.70
N PHE A 194 -2.95 7.89 0.51
CA PHE A 194 -2.38 8.40 -0.74
C PHE A 194 -2.67 7.49 -1.93
N PHE A 195 -2.52 6.19 -1.79
CA PHE A 195 -2.87 5.25 -2.87
C PHE A 195 -4.36 5.21 -3.15
N TYR A 196 -5.21 5.17 -2.12
CA TYR A 196 -6.66 5.10 -2.32
C TYR A 196 -7.24 6.32 -3.01
N SER A 197 -6.69 7.50 -2.76
CA SER A 197 -7.03 8.71 -3.49
C SER A 197 -6.67 8.59 -4.96
N ALA A 198 -5.45 8.16 -5.26
CA ALA A 198 -4.97 7.97 -6.62
C ALA A 198 -5.75 6.88 -7.38
N PHE A 199 -6.11 5.78 -6.73
CA PHE A 199 -6.96 4.73 -7.31
C PHE A 199 -8.32 5.27 -7.74
N ALA A 200 -8.93 6.16 -6.96
CA ALA A 200 -10.22 6.75 -7.29
C ALA A 200 -10.18 7.54 -8.60
N VAL A 201 -9.06 8.19 -8.92
CA VAL A 201 -8.89 8.87 -10.22
C VAL A 201 -8.95 7.87 -11.37
N ILE A 202 -8.18 6.78 -11.28
CA ILE A 202 -8.11 5.76 -12.34
C ILE A 202 -9.45 5.03 -12.52
N PHE A 203 -10.14 4.70 -11.44
CA PHE A 203 -11.48 4.10 -11.54
C PHE A 203 -12.54 5.08 -12.06
N GLY A 204 -12.32 6.38 -11.92
CA GLY A 204 -13.09 7.40 -12.61
C GLY A 204 -13.03 7.23 -14.13
N PHE A 205 -11.85 6.95 -14.71
CA PHE A 205 -11.68 6.62 -16.13
C PHE A 205 -12.43 5.33 -16.50
N GLN A 206 -12.27 4.28 -15.72
CA GLN A 206 -12.94 2.99 -15.95
C GLN A 206 -14.46 3.14 -16.01
N ARG A 207 -15.06 3.96 -15.16
CA ARG A 207 -16.51 4.25 -15.14
C ARG A 207 -16.98 4.92 -16.44
N GLN A 208 -16.10 5.64 -17.13
CA GLN A 208 -16.34 6.22 -18.45
C GLN A 208 -15.97 5.29 -19.61
N LYS A 209 -15.60 4.03 -19.31
CA LYS A 209 -15.09 3.06 -20.28
C LYS A 209 -13.81 3.57 -20.99
N LYS A 210 -13.02 4.37 -20.29
CA LYS A 210 -11.74 4.89 -20.74
C LYS A 210 -10.62 4.23 -19.95
N MET A 211 -9.46 3.98 -20.60
CA MET A 211 -8.25 3.46 -19.99
C MET A 211 -8.50 2.20 -19.13
N VAL A 212 -9.31 1.28 -19.69
CA VAL A 212 -9.82 0.11 -18.94
C VAL A 212 -8.74 -0.91 -18.64
N GLY A 213 -7.72 -1.08 -19.49
CA GLY A 213 -6.59 -1.96 -19.25
C GLY A 213 -5.70 -1.42 -18.12
N SER A 214 -5.40 -0.11 -18.14
CA SER A 214 -4.71 0.55 -17.02
C SER A 214 -5.50 0.43 -15.72
N ALA A 215 -6.82 0.62 -15.78
CA ALA A 215 -7.66 0.47 -14.60
C ALA A 215 -7.70 -0.97 -14.08
N GLU A 216 -7.61 -1.97 -14.92
CA GLU A 216 -7.49 -3.38 -14.51
C GLU A 216 -6.15 -3.65 -13.81
N GLN A 217 -5.03 -3.10 -14.32
CA GLN A 217 -3.73 -3.13 -13.61
C GLN A 217 -3.88 -2.55 -12.20
N ILE A 218 -4.44 -1.35 -12.10
CA ILE A 218 -4.65 -0.66 -10.82
C ILE A 218 -5.62 -1.41 -9.90
N GLN A 219 -6.56 -2.17 -10.44
CA GLN A 219 -7.47 -2.99 -9.63
C GLN A 219 -6.73 -4.14 -8.93
N TYR A 220 -5.77 -4.79 -9.60
CA TYR A 220 -4.90 -5.79 -8.98
C TYR A 220 -3.98 -5.17 -7.94
N ILE A 221 -3.39 -4.01 -8.24
CA ILE A 221 -2.58 -3.25 -7.28
C ILE A 221 -3.43 -2.89 -6.05
N MET A 222 -4.62 -2.31 -6.21
CA MET A 222 -5.49 -1.95 -5.08
C MET A 222 -5.87 -3.15 -4.20
N ARG A 223 -6.03 -4.34 -4.78
CA ARG A 223 -6.25 -5.58 -4.03
C ARG A 223 -5.06 -5.89 -3.12
N ASP A 224 -3.85 -5.82 -3.68
CA ASP A 224 -2.62 -6.07 -2.95
C ASP A 224 -2.41 -5.00 -1.87
N GLU A 225 -2.61 -3.71 -2.19
CA GLU A 225 -2.54 -2.59 -1.24
C GLU A 225 -3.57 -2.69 -0.10
N SER A 226 -4.75 -3.24 -0.39
CA SER A 226 -5.74 -3.50 0.67
C SER A 226 -5.24 -4.53 1.68
N GLN A 227 -4.46 -5.51 1.22
CA GLN A 227 -3.82 -6.50 2.08
C GLN A 227 -2.63 -5.90 2.84
N HIS A 228 -1.81 -5.07 2.18
CA HIS A 228 -0.71 -4.32 2.80
C HIS A 228 -1.21 -3.45 3.96
N LEU A 229 -2.24 -2.66 3.71
CA LEU A 229 -2.89 -1.83 4.72
C LEU A 229 -3.44 -2.66 5.90
N ASN A 230 -4.12 -3.77 5.62
CA ASN A 230 -4.65 -4.63 6.67
C ASN A 230 -3.54 -5.24 7.52
N PHE A 231 -2.44 -5.65 6.91
CA PHE A 231 -1.26 -6.14 7.60
C PHE A 231 -0.63 -5.04 8.49
N GLY A 232 -0.44 -3.84 7.97
CA GLY A 232 0.09 -2.71 8.72
C GLY A 232 -0.78 -2.32 9.92
N ILE A 233 -2.11 -2.30 9.76
CA ILE A 233 -3.06 -2.09 10.87
C ILE A 233 -2.92 -3.18 11.94
N ASN A 234 -2.77 -4.43 11.53
CA ASN A 234 -2.56 -5.54 12.47
C ASN A 234 -1.21 -5.42 13.18
N LEU A 235 -0.14 -4.99 12.49
CA LEU A 235 1.15 -4.69 13.14
C LEU A 235 0.98 -3.63 14.23
N ILE A 236 0.37 -2.47 13.90
CA ILE A 236 0.14 -1.36 14.82
C ILE A 236 -0.65 -1.86 16.05
N ASN A 237 -1.77 -2.54 15.83
CA ASN A 237 -2.61 -3.00 16.94
C ASN A 237 -1.91 -4.07 17.79
N THR A 238 -1.16 -4.99 17.19
CA THR A 238 -0.39 -5.99 17.94
C THR A 238 0.74 -5.37 18.75
N ILE A 239 1.46 -4.39 18.20
CA ILE A 239 2.50 -3.65 18.95
C ILE A 239 1.86 -2.93 20.15
N LYS A 240 0.69 -2.30 19.98
CA LYS A 240 -0.07 -1.67 21.08
C LYS A 240 -0.44 -2.66 22.18
N GLU A 241 -0.79 -3.89 21.81
CA GLU A 241 -1.10 -4.96 22.80
C GLU A 241 0.16 -5.48 23.48
N GLU A 242 1.25 -5.63 22.75
CA GLU A 242 2.52 -6.17 23.27
C GLU A 242 3.34 -5.14 24.07
N GLN A 243 3.19 -3.84 23.77
CA GLN A 243 3.91 -2.72 24.36
C GLN A 243 2.97 -1.49 24.52
N PRO A 244 1.95 -1.58 25.40
CA PRO A 244 0.93 -0.54 25.55
C PRO A 244 1.49 0.82 25.98
N GLU A 245 2.67 0.84 26.60
CA GLU A 245 3.37 2.05 26.99
C GLU A 245 3.75 2.94 25.81
N LEU A 246 3.89 2.40 24.59
CA LEU A 246 4.21 3.17 23.40
C LEU A 246 3.02 4.01 22.89
N TRP A 247 1.78 3.60 23.23
CA TRP A 247 0.56 4.22 22.74
C TRP A 247 0.02 5.28 23.70
N THR A 248 0.87 6.24 24.09
CA THR A 248 0.51 7.31 25.03
C THR A 248 -0.53 8.25 24.44
N PRO A 249 -1.27 9.04 25.27
CA PRO A 249 -2.20 10.06 24.78
C PRO A 249 -1.53 11.08 23.83
N GLU A 250 -0.28 11.45 24.12
CA GLU A 250 0.50 12.37 23.29
C GLU A 250 0.82 11.76 21.94
N PHE A 251 1.20 10.47 21.90
CA PHE A 251 1.44 9.77 20.64
C PHE A 251 0.16 9.56 19.84
N GLN A 252 -0.97 9.27 20.49
CA GLN A 252 -2.27 9.20 19.84
C GLN A 252 -2.63 10.52 19.15
N GLN A 253 -2.44 11.65 19.84
CA GLN A 253 -2.67 12.97 19.26
C GLN A 253 -1.72 13.23 18.09
N HIS A 254 -0.46 12.84 18.22
CA HIS A 254 0.52 12.95 17.15
C HIS A 254 0.11 12.16 15.91
N VAL A 255 -0.37 10.93 16.06
CA VAL A 255 -0.89 10.12 14.95
C VAL A 255 -2.09 10.81 14.25
N ILE A 256 -3.00 11.41 15.03
CA ILE A 256 -4.12 12.18 14.48
C ILE A 256 -3.60 13.36 13.64
N ASP A 257 -2.60 14.08 14.14
CA ASP A 257 -2.04 15.25 13.46
C ASP A 257 -1.30 14.85 12.17
N LEU A 258 -0.58 13.71 12.18
CA LEU A 258 0.04 13.13 10.99
C LEU A 258 -0.99 12.75 9.91
N VAL A 259 -2.10 12.13 10.30
CA VAL A 259 -3.18 11.78 9.38
C VAL A 259 -3.85 13.03 8.79
N LYS A 260 -4.05 14.08 9.59
CA LYS A 260 -4.55 15.37 9.11
C LYS A 260 -3.59 16.03 8.11
N GLU A 261 -2.29 15.99 8.39
CA GLU A 261 -1.29 16.51 7.46
C GLU A 261 -1.25 15.70 6.16
N GLY A 262 -1.34 14.36 6.23
CA GLY A 262 -1.50 13.51 5.06
C GLY A 262 -2.74 13.89 4.23
N ALA A 263 -3.88 14.12 4.86
CA ALA A 263 -5.10 14.56 4.19
C ALA A 263 -4.93 15.95 3.53
N ARG A 264 -4.23 16.87 4.18
CA ARG A 264 -3.92 18.19 3.62
C ARG A 264 -3.03 18.11 2.37
N LEU A 265 -1.98 17.30 2.42
CA LEU A 265 -1.09 17.05 1.29
C LEU A 265 -1.85 16.45 0.11
N GLU A 266 -2.73 15.51 0.40
CA GLU A 266 -3.55 14.86 -0.61
C GLU A 266 -4.56 15.81 -1.25
N TYR A 267 -5.12 16.75 -0.49
CA TYR A 267 -5.97 17.81 -1.06
C TYR A 267 -5.19 18.71 -2.04
N THR A 268 -3.95 19.08 -1.68
CA THR A 268 -3.06 19.83 -2.58
C THR A 268 -2.76 19.03 -3.87
N PHE A 269 -2.57 17.73 -3.73
CA PHE A 269 -2.40 16.84 -4.89
C PHE A 269 -3.67 16.77 -5.74
N ALA A 270 -4.85 16.66 -5.13
CA ALA A 270 -6.12 16.67 -5.84
C ALA A 270 -6.34 17.97 -6.64
N GLN A 271 -5.95 19.14 -6.11
CA GLN A 271 -5.99 20.41 -6.85
C GLN A 271 -5.06 20.40 -8.07
N THR A 272 -3.92 19.71 -7.97
CA THR A 272 -2.98 19.53 -9.09
C THR A 272 -3.53 18.59 -10.14
N VAL A 273 -4.19 17.50 -9.72
CA VAL A 273 -4.80 16.50 -10.62
C VAL A 273 -6.04 17.08 -11.33
N PHE A 274 -6.83 17.90 -10.64
CA PHE A 274 -8.12 18.40 -11.12
C PHE A 274 -8.19 19.93 -11.19
N PRO A 275 -7.36 20.60 -12.00
CA PRO A 275 -7.43 22.06 -12.10
C PRO A 275 -8.77 22.57 -12.65
N LYS A 276 -9.49 21.75 -13.43
CA LYS A 276 -10.82 22.04 -13.96
C LYS A 276 -11.86 20.94 -13.68
N GLY A 277 -11.45 19.84 -13.04
CA GLY A 277 -12.28 18.65 -12.85
C GLY A 277 -12.38 17.77 -14.11
N ILE A 278 -12.70 16.48 -13.89
CA ILE A 278 -13.00 15.46 -14.93
C ILE A 278 -14.11 14.54 -14.41
N PHE A 279 -14.98 14.07 -15.30
CA PHE A 279 -16.04 13.08 -14.99
C PHE A 279 -16.97 13.45 -13.82
N GLY A 280 -17.15 14.74 -13.54
CA GLY A 280 -17.86 15.20 -12.34
C GLY A 280 -17.04 15.11 -11.03
N MET A 281 -15.79 14.70 -11.12
CA MET A 281 -14.84 14.76 -10.01
C MET A 281 -14.07 16.08 -10.02
N ASN A 282 -13.88 16.67 -8.84
CA ASN A 282 -13.14 17.90 -8.63
C ASN A 282 -12.38 17.82 -7.29
N ALA A 283 -11.53 18.80 -7.03
CA ALA A 283 -10.69 18.81 -5.82
C ALA A 283 -11.51 18.79 -4.51
N GLU A 284 -12.66 19.47 -4.47
CA GLU A 284 -13.53 19.53 -3.29
C GLU A 284 -14.20 18.18 -2.99
N GLY A 285 -14.70 17.49 -4.02
CA GLY A 285 -15.23 16.14 -3.86
C GLY A 285 -14.16 15.14 -3.44
N PHE A 286 -12.94 15.30 -3.96
CA PHE A 286 -11.79 14.51 -3.52
C PHE A 286 -11.38 14.81 -2.09
N GLN A 287 -11.42 16.07 -1.63
CA GLN A 287 -11.18 16.40 -0.23
C GLN A 287 -12.12 15.63 0.69
N GLN A 288 -13.42 15.63 0.41
CA GLN A 288 -14.39 14.87 1.21
C GLN A 288 -14.08 13.36 1.21
N TYR A 289 -13.66 12.81 0.07
CA TYR A 289 -13.27 11.41 -0.01
C TYR A 289 -12.02 11.11 0.82
N ILE A 290 -11.00 11.94 0.74
CA ILE A 290 -9.76 11.83 1.53
C ILE A 290 -10.07 11.90 3.03
N GLU A 291 -10.88 12.86 3.46
CA GLU A 291 -11.33 13.03 4.85
C GLU A 291 -12.12 11.81 5.34
N HIS A 292 -12.99 11.25 4.47
CA HIS A 292 -13.73 10.03 4.79
C HIS A 292 -12.80 8.83 5.00
N ILE A 293 -11.84 8.59 4.10
CA ILE A 293 -10.90 7.47 4.25
C ILE A 293 -9.95 7.68 5.42
N ALA A 294 -9.51 8.90 5.70
CA ALA A 294 -8.67 9.25 6.85
C ALA A 294 -9.35 8.87 8.18
N ASP A 295 -10.63 9.22 8.34
CA ASP A 295 -11.42 8.82 9.51
C ASP A 295 -11.49 7.30 9.68
N ARG A 296 -11.70 6.58 8.58
CA ARG A 296 -11.72 5.11 8.61
C ARG A 296 -10.37 4.52 9.02
N ARG A 297 -9.24 5.14 8.64
CA ARG A 297 -7.89 4.68 9.04
C ARG A 297 -7.66 4.92 10.53
N LEU A 298 -8.02 6.10 11.03
CA LEU A 298 -7.95 6.40 12.46
C LEU A 298 -8.76 5.43 13.31
N GLN A 299 -10.01 5.17 12.92
CA GLN A 299 -10.89 4.23 13.63
C GLN A 299 -10.34 2.80 13.66
N ARG A 300 -9.66 2.36 12.62
CA ARG A 300 -9.05 1.02 12.53
C ARG A 300 -7.92 0.81 13.55
N VAL A 301 -7.30 1.88 14.03
CA VAL A 301 -6.28 1.84 15.08
C VAL A 301 -6.79 2.34 16.43
N GLY A 302 -8.12 2.47 16.58
CA GLY A 302 -8.77 2.83 17.83
C GLY A 302 -8.75 4.33 18.16
N LEU A 303 -8.54 5.19 17.16
CA LEU A 303 -8.61 6.65 17.31
C LEU A 303 -9.96 7.20 16.82
N PRO A 304 -10.43 8.34 17.38
CA PRO A 304 -11.70 8.92 16.98
C PRO A 304 -11.62 9.53 15.57
N ALA A 305 -12.75 9.49 14.84
CA ALA A 305 -12.94 10.24 13.61
C ALA A 305 -12.72 11.74 13.85
N GLN A 306 -12.15 12.43 12.87
CA GLN A 306 -11.78 13.84 12.97
C GLN A 306 -12.61 14.73 12.06
N PHE A 307 -13.04 14.20 10.90
CA PHE A 307 -13.71 14.98 9.86
C PHE A 307 -15.22 14.72 9.82
N ASN A 308 -15.65 13.49 10.09
CA ASN A 308 -17.06 13.08 10.15
C ASN A 308 -17.85 13.37 8.86
N VAL A 309 -17.24 13.16 7.71
CA VAL A 309 -17.85 13.38 6.40
C VAL A 309 -18.38 12.11 5.78
N ALA A 310 -19.44 12.22 4.99
CA ALA A 310 -19.99 11.09 4.24
C ALA A 310 -19.09 10.75 3.04
N ASN A 311 -19.10 9.48 2.60
CA ASN A 311 -18.37 9.06 1.40
C ASN A 311 -19.02 9.66 0.14
N PRO A 312 -18.33 10.57 -0.58
CA PRO A 312 -18.85 11.15 -1.83
C PRO A 312 -18.72 10.20 -3.02
N PHE A 313 -17.92 9.12 -2.88
CA PHE A 313 -17.66 8.13 -3.93
C PHE A 313 -18.07 6.71 -3.48
N PRO A 314 -19.38 6.43 -3.29
CA PRO A 314 -19.84 5.11 -2.84
C PRO A 314 -19.40 3.98 -3.78
N TRP A 315 -19.21 4.27 -5.06
CA TRP A 315 -18.71 3.33 -6.06
C TRP A 315 -17.26 2.85 -5.79
N MET A 316 -16.48 3.58 -5.01
CA MET A 316 -15.17 3.09 -4.56
C MET A 316 -15.29 1.91 -3.60
N SER A 317 -16.36 1.84 -2.81
CA SER A 317 -16.65 0.66 -1.97
C SER A 317 -16.98 -0.56 -2.84
N GLU A 318 -17.76 -0.36 -3.90
CA GLU A 318 -18.06 -1.41 -4.88
C GLU A 318 -16.79 -1.92 -5.57
N ALA A 319 -15.87 -1.04 -5.96
CA ALA A 319 -14.60 -1.43 -6.57
C ALA A 319 -13.73 -2.28 -5.62
N VAL A 320 -13.71 -1.95 -4.32
CA VAL A 320 -13.03 -2.74 -3.28
C VAL A 320 -13.69 -4.11 -3.10
N ASP A 321 -15.01 -4.19 -3.12
CA ASP A 321 -15.75 -5.44 -2.95
C ASP A 321 -15.65 -6.34 -4.20
N LEU A 322 -15.69 -5.77 -5.40
CA LEU A 322 -15.44 -6.50 -6.65
C LEU A 322 -14.03 -7.12 -6.71
N SER A 323 -13.03 -6.46 -6.12
CA SER A 323 -11.69 -7.04 -6.01
C SER A 323 -11.64 -8.29 -5.12
N LYS A 324 -12.51 -8.38 -4.11
CA LYS A 324 -12.65 -9.58 -3.27
C LYS A 324 -13.41 -10.70 -3.97
N GLU A 325 -14.42 -10.36 -4.78
CA GLU A 325 -15.21 -11.34 -5.54
C GLU A 325 -14.42 -11.93 -6.71
N LYS A 326 -13.61 -11.14 -7.41
CA LYS A 326 -12.69 -11.66 -8.45
C LYS A 326 -11.77 -12.74 -7.90
N ASN A 327 -11.28 -12.62 -6.68
CA ASN A 327 -10.49 -13.67 -6.04
C ASN A 327 -11.24 -14.99 -5.85
N PHE A 328 -12.57 -14.94 -5.66
CA PHE A 328 -13.39 -16.15 -5.52
C PHE A 328 -13.59 -16.87 -6.87
N PHE A 329 -13.66 -16.14 -7.98
CA PHE A 329 -13.87 -16.71 -9.31
C PHE A 329 -12.55 -16.97 -10.08
N GLU A 330 -11.46 -16.32 -9.72
CA GLU A 330 -10.11 -16.53 -10.29
C GLU A 330 -9.30 -17.60 -9.56
N THR A 331 -9.85 -18.28 -8.56
CA THR A 331 -9.29 -19.54 -8.08
C THR A 331 -9.20 -20.44 -9.31
N ARG A 332 -8.03 -20.42 -9.97
CA ARG A 332 -7.74 -21.32 -11.10
C ARG A 332 -8.21 -22.69 -10.69
N VAL A 333 -8.96 -23.32 -11.56
CA VAL A 333 -9.31 -24.73 -11.46
C VAL A 333 -8.01 -25.56 -11.58
N THR A 334 -7.13 -25.45 -10.58
CA THR A 334 -5.95 -26.29 -10.41
C THR A 334 -6.34 -27.66 -9.85
N GLU A 335 -7.59 -27.85 -9.44
CA GLU A 335 -8.10 -29.13 -8.96
C GLU A 335 -8.47 -30.12 -10.06
N TYR A 336 -8.39 -29.75 -11.34
CA TYR A 336 -8.73 -30.67 -12.45
C TYR A 336 -7.54 -31.39 -13.07
N GLN A 337 -6.35 -31.38 -12.47
CA GLN A 337 -5.19 -32.14 -12.98
C GLN A 337 -4.62 -33.20 -12.02
N VAL A 338 -5.35 -33.62 -11.01
CA VAL A 338 -4.96 -34.77 -10.18
C VAL A 338 -6.04 -35.82 -10.24
N GLY A 339 -6.14 -36.48 -11.37
CA GLY A 339 -7.13 -37.55 -11.54
C GLY A 339 -6.94 -38.31 -12.86
N GLY A 340 -5.72 -38.70 -13.17
CA GLY A 340 -5.42 -39.53 -14.34
C GLY A 340 -4.28 -40.50 -14.04
N THR A 341 -4.54 -41.50 -13.20
CA THR A 341 -3.78 -42.74 -13.22
C THR A 341 -4.14 -43.45 -14.50
N LEU A 342 -3.23 -43.42 -15.49
CA LEU A 342 -3.23 -44.37 -16.58
C LEU A 342 -2.59 -45.67 -16.07
N ASP A 343 -3.43 -46.67 -15.78
CA ASP A 343 -3.00 -48.03 -15.62
C ASP A 343 -2.63 -48.58 -17.03
N TRP A 344 -1.41 -49.08 -17.13
CA TRP A 344 -0.91 -49.89 -18.22
C TRP A 344 -0.77 -51.34 -17.75
#